data_04e2186b2ded4c315494b758cae91d21
#
_entry.id   04e2186b2ded4c315494b758cae91d21
#
_cell.length_a   1.000
_cell.length_b   1.000
_cell.length_c   1.000
_cell.angle_alpha   90.00
_cell.angle_beta   90.00
_cell.angle_gamma   90.00
#
_symmetry.space_group_name_H-M   'P 1'
#
loop_
_entity.id
_entity.type
_entity.pdbx_description
1 polymer ?
#
loop_
_entity_poly.entity_id
_entity_poly.type
_entity_poly.pdbx_seq_one_letter_code
_entity_poly.pdbx_strand_id
1 'polypeptide(L)'
;MPKTAENLCMSEKKCNFARKRNNCMKTTTIRDCKLIDLRKISDPRGNLTVIEEKLDIPFEIKRVYYLYDVPGGESRGAHAHKGLYQLLIAANGSFSVTLDDGHEKITCNLKRPYYGLLIVPGIWRDIDDFSSGSVCLCLASEHYDAADYIRDYDEFLKYREI
;
A
#
# COMPACT_ATOMS: atom_id res chain seq x y z
N MET A 1 -19.73 -28.51 35.00
CA MET A 1 -18.73 -27.61 34.40
C MET A 1 -19.04 -27.48 32.90
N PRO A 2 -19.41 -26.31 32.41
CA PRO A 2 -19.76 -26.11 31.02
C PRO A 2 -18.51 -25.90 30.20
N LYS A 3 -18.36 -26.61 29.07
CA LYS A 3 -17.36 -26.31 28.03
C LYS A 3 -17.91 -25.30 27.05
N THR A 4 -17.16 -24.24 26.92
CA THR A 4 -17.33 -23.05 26.13
C THR A 4 -17.52 -23.32 24.65
N ALA A 5 -18.47 -22.55 24.05
CA ALA A 5 -18.73 -22.44 22.63
C ALA A 5 -17.65 -21.56 21.95
N GLU A 6 -16.70 -22.18 21.29
CA GLU A 6 -15.78 -21.54 20.36
C GLU A 6 -15.42 -22.55 19.25
N ASN A 7 -16.31 -22.74 18.29
CA ASN A 7 -15.98 -23.36 17.00
C ASN A 7 -17.20 -23.34 16.06
N LEU A 8 -17.67 -22.17 15.71
CA LEU A 8 -18.64 -22.05 14.61
C LEU A 8 -18.56 -20.64 14.01
N CYS A 9 -17.50 -20.34 13.27
CA CYS A 9 -17.52 -19.20 12.34
C CYS A 9 -16.31 -19.20 11.37
N MET A 10 -16.07 -20.27 10.64
CA MET A 10 -15.04 -20.29 9.58
C MET A 10 -15.52 -20.71 8.18
N SER A 11 -16.77 -21.08 7.99
CA SER A 11 -17.23 -21.57 6.67
C SER A 11 -18.08 -20.61 5.84
N GLU A 12 -18.62 -19.52 6.41
CA GLU A 12 -19.47 -18.58 5.67
C GLU A 12 -18.77 -17.34 5.14
N LYS A 13 -17.50 -17.13 5.53
CA LYS A 13 -16.73 -15.92 5.11
C LYS A 13 -16.18 -15.99 3.68
N LYS A 14 -16.12 -17.15 3.05
CA LYS A 14 -15.50 -17.31 1.71
C LYS A 14 -16.41 -16.94 0.53
N CYS A 15 -17.72 -17.00 0.67
CA CYS A 15 -18.64 -16.76 -0.46
C CYS A 15 -19.06 -15.30 -0.63
N ASN A 16 -18.92 -14.45 0.39
CA ASN A 16 -19.26 -13.02 0.34
C ASN A 16 -18.11 -12.09 -0.02
N PHE A 17 -16.90 -12.63 -0.16
CA PHE A 17 -15.70 -11.81 -0.34
C PHE A 17 -15.58 -11.18 -1.73
N ALA A 18 -16.02 -11.86 -2.78
CA ALA A 18 -15.93 -11.35 -4.16
C ALA A 18 -16.96 -10.25 -4.48
N ARG A 19 -18.19 -10.36 -3.94
CA ARG A 19 -19.25 -9.36 -4.17
C ARG A 19 -19.10 -8.12 -3.28
N LYS A 20 -18.47 -8.25 -2.09
CA LYS A 20 -18.11 -7.12 -1.22
C LYS A 20 -16.88 -6.35 -1.69
N ARG A 21 -15.99 -6.93 -2.52
CA ARG A 21 -14.77 -6.25 -2.99
C ARG A 21 -15.08 -4.96 -3.75
N ASN A 22 -16.00 -4.97 -4.70
CA ASN A 22 -16.26 -3.80 -5.55
C ASN A 22 -16.94 -2.63 -4.82
N ASN A 23 -17.69 -2.89 -3.74
CA ASN A 23 -18.38 -1.83 -2.99
C ASN A 23 -17.55 -1.34 -1.79
N CYS A 24 -16.66 -2.17 -1.24
CA CYS A 24 -15.80 -1.82 -0.11
C CYS A 24 -14.62 -0.92 -0.52
N MET A 25 -14.19 -1.00 -1.78
CA MET A 25 -13.02 -0.25 -2.28
C MET A 25 -13.33 1.22 -2.58
N LYS A 26 -14.59 1.56 -2.79
CA LYS A 26 -15.05 2.95 -2.96
C LYS A 26 -15.17 3.71 -1.62
N THR A 27 -15.24 2.99 -0.52
CA THR A 27 -15.42 3.54 0.83
C THR A 27 -14.15 3.52 1.69
N THR A 28 -13.02 3.04 1.14
CA THR A 28 -11.73 3.10 1.83
C THR A 28 -11.30 4.55 2.05
N THR A 29 -10.63 4.82 3.15
CA THR A 29 -10.14 6.15 3.52
C THR A 29 -8.62 6.11 3.70
N ILE A 30 -7.99 7.26 3.79
CA ILE A 30 -6.56 7.33 4.11
C ILE A 30 -6.23 6.68 5.47
N ARG A 31 -7.21 6.53 6.37
CA ARG A 31 -7.04 5.87 7.67
C ARG A 31 -6.91 4.35 7.58
N ASP A 32 -7.29 3.76 6.46
CA ASP A 32 -7.09 2.34 6.17
C ASP A 32 -5.65 2.06 5.69
N CYS A 33 -4.95 3.10 5.22
CA CYS A 33 -3.52 3.05 4.94
C CYS A 33 -2.73 3.04 6.26
N LYS A 34 -1.63 2.30 6.30
CA LYS A 34 -0.85 2.12 7.55
C LYS A 34 0.64 2.21 7.30
N LEU A 35 1.33 2.90 8.19
CA LEU A 35 2.78 2.76 8.30
C LEU A 35 3.06 1.50 9.14
N ILE A 36 3.71 0.53 8.52
CA ILE A 36 4.05 -0.76 9.13
C ILE A 36 5.51 -0.73 9.56
N ASP A 37 5.77 -1.07 10.83
CA ASP A 37 7.12 -1.31 11.34
C ASP A 37 7.52 -2.75 10.96
N LEU A 38 8.46 -2.85 10.02
CA LEU A 38 8.92 -4.14 9.48
C LEU A 38 10.00 -4.74 10.38
N ARG A 39 10.03 -6.06 10.45
CA ARG A 39 11.02 -6.77 11.26
C ARG A 39 12.44 -6.44 10.82
N LYS A 40 13.21 -5.88 11.74
CA LYS A 40 14.62 -5.56 11.54
C LYS A 40 15.51 -6.46 12.40
N ILE A 41 16.44 -7.15 11.75
CA ILE A 41 17.46 -7.98 12.39
C ILE A 41 18.78 -7.23 12.24
N SER A 42 19.41 -6.91 13.35
CA SER A 42 20.66 -6.12 13.40
C SER A 42 21.78 -6.93 13.99
N ASP A 43 22.95 -6.88 13.36
CA ASP A 43 24.20 -7.41 13.92
C ASP A 43 25.38 -6.47 13.53
N PRO A 44 26.62 -6.69 14.02
CA PRO A 44 27.76 -5.84 13.70
C PRO A 44 28.09 -5.74 12.20
N ARG A 45 27.59 -6.62 11.35
CA ARG A 45 27.80 -6.61 9.90
C ARG A 45 26.76 -5.80 9.14
N GLY A 46 25.66 -5.36 9.82
CA GLY A 46 24.60 -4.57 9.23
C GLY A 46 23.20 -4.99 9.67
N ASN A 47 22.21 -4.59 8.89
CA ASN A 47 20.80 -4.82 9.16
C ASN A 47 20.13 -5.61 8.03
N LEU A 48 19.16 -6.44 8.40
CA LEU A 48 18.29 -7.15 7.48
C LEU A 48 16.86 -6.85 7.86
N THR A 49 16.02 -6.57 6.87
CA THR A 49 14.57 -6.43 7.05
C THR A 49 13.86 -7.49 6.25
N VAL A 50 12.89 -8.15 6.88
CA VAL A 50 12.13 -9.27 6.32
C VAL A 50 10.70 -8.83 6.08
N ILE A 51 10.12 -9.27 4.95
CA ILE A 51 8.71 -9.09 4.62
C ILE A 51 8.18 -10.42 4.14
N GLU A 52 7.21 -10.94 4.88
CA GLU A 52 6.51 -12.19 4.52
C GLU A 52 5.03 -11.90 4.30
N GLU A 53 4.51 -12.43 3.20
CA GLU A 53 3.09 -12.31 2.90
C GLU A 53 2.22 -12.94 3.99
N LYS A 54 1.08 -12.32 4.28
CA LYS A 54 0.11 -12.75 5.31
C LYS A 54 0.64 -12.74 6.75
N LEU A 55 1.92 -12.44 6.96
CA LEU A 55 2.53 -12.27 8.27
C LEU A 55 2.83 -10.79 8.56
N ASP A 56 3.66 -10.18 7.73
CA ASP A 56 4.03 -8.76 7.90
C ASP A 56 3.08 -7.83 7.12
N ILE A 57 2.50 -8.33 6.03
CA ILE A 57 1.55 -7.60 5.16
C ILE A 57 0.29 -8.41 4.90
N PRO A 58 -0.89 -7.78 4.67
CA PRO A 58 -2.17 -8.50 4.58
C PRO A 58 -2.47 -9.10 3.20
N PHE A 59 -1.51 -9.13 2.27
CA PHE A 59 -1.72 -9.61 0.90
C PHE A 59 -0.61 -10.54 0.42
N GLU A 60 -0.89 -11.30 -0.65
CA GLU A 60 0.09 -12.10 -1.38
C GLU A 60 0.89 -11.20 -2.33
N ILE A 61 2.22 -11.37 -2.37
CA ILE A 61 3.08 -10.60 -3.24
C ILE A 61 3.08 -11.22 -4.63
N LYS A 62 2.42 -10.59 -5.59
CA LYS A 62 2.41 -11.04 -6.99
C LYS A 62 3.36 -10.27 -7.89
N ARG A 63 3.77 -9.07 -7.47
CA ARG A 63 4.68 -8.22 -8.23
C ARG A 63 5.56 -7.40 -7.31
N VAL A 64 6.84 -7.32 -7.67
CA VAL A 64 7.82 -6.41 -7.04
C VAL A 64 8.39 -5.51 -8.12
N TYR A 65 8.47 -4.23 -7.87
CA TYR A 65 9.13 -3.25 -8.72
C TYR A 65 9.71 -2.13 -7.88
N TYR A 66 10.56 -1.32 -8.45
CA TYR A 66 11.19 -0.21 -7.74
C TYR A 66 11.42 0.98 -8.65
N LEU A 67 11.34 2.16 -8.07
CA LEU A 67 11.65 3.44 -8.69
C LEU A 67 13.04 3.86 -8.21
N TYR A 68 13.87 4.26 -9.13
CA TYR A 68 15.23 4.72 -8.88
C TYR A 68 15.64 5.76 -9.91
N ASP A 69 16.71 6.49 -9.64
CA ASP A 69 17.21 7.57 -10.51
C ASP A 69 16.12 8.61 -10.84
N VAL A 70 15.22 8.89 -9.89
CA VAL A 70 14.22 9.94 -10.05
C VAL A 70 14.93 11.29 -9.87
N PRO A 71 14.92 12.16 -10.90
CA PRO A 71 15.58 13.47 -10.79
C PRO A 71 14.94 14.33 -9.70
N GLY A 72 15.75 15.22 -9.10
CA GLY A 72 15.24 16.17 -8.10
C GLY A 72 14.16 17.07 -8.68
N GLY A 73 13.07 17.23 -7.94
CA GLY A 73 11.91 18.02 -8.37
C GLY A 73 10.88 17.25 -9.21
N GLU A 74 11.20 16.02 -9.65
CA GLU A 74 10.23 15.16 -10.35
C GLU A 74 9.36 14.38 -9.37
N SER A 75 8.13 14.11 -9.81
CA SER A 75 7.15 13.30 -9.08
C SER A 75 6.83 12.00 -9.81
N ARG A 76 6.34 11.03 -9.05
CA ARG A 76 5.83 9.75 -9.54
C ARG A 76 4.48 9.46 -8.90
N GLY A 77 3.79 8.44 -9.41
CA GLY A 77 2.44 8.13 -8.94
C GLY A 77 1.41 8.86 -9.77
N ALA A 78 0.70 9.82 -9.20
CA ALA A 78 -0.44 10.52 -9.80
C ALA A 78 -1.48 9.54 -10.33
N HIS A 79 -1.90 8.58 -9.47
CA HIS A 79 -2.93 7.61 -9.80
C HIS A 79 -3.53 6.95 -8.56
N ALA A 80 -4.67 6.31 -8.74
CA ALA A 80 -5.25 5.39 -7.78
C ALA A 80 -5.36 3.98 -8.40
N HIS A 81 -5.52 2.97 -7.56
CA HIS A 81 -5.82 1.60 -7.96
C HIS A 81 -7.22 1.20 -7.50
N LYS A 82 -7.94 0.46 -8.34
CA LYS A 82 -9.28 -0.03 -8.03
C LYS A 82 -9.24 -1.25 -7.10
N GLY A 83 -8.25 -2.12 -7.25
CA GLY A 83 -8.19 -3.39 -6.52
C GLY A 83 -6.84 -3.74 -5.91
N LEU A 84 -5.77 -3.06 -6.27
CA LEU A 84 -4.42 -3.40 -5.88
C LEU A 84 -4.03 -2.78 -4.53
N TYR A 85 -3.49 -3.62 -3.64
CA TYR A 85 -2.76 -3.21 -2.44
C TYR A 85 -1.29 -3.01 -2.77
N GLN A 86 -0.67 -2.01 -2.17
CA GLN A 86 0.77 -1.74 -2.31
C GLN A 86 1.43 -1.56 -0.94
N LEU A 87 2.67 -1.99 -0.84
CA LEU A 87 3.59 -1.58 0.22
C LEU A 87 4.73 -0.80 -0.41
N LEU A 88 4.93 0.45 0.01
CA LEU A 88 6.04 1.31 -0.42
C LEU A 88 7.10 1.39 0.67
N ILE A 89 8.38 1.23 0.30
CA ILE A 89 9.50 1.23 1.23
C ILE A 89 10.62 2.08 0.64
N ALA A 90 11.21 2.98 1.45
CA ALA A 90 12.45 3.63 1.10
C ALA A 90 13.63 2.65 1.35
N ALA A 91 13.93 1.82 0.36
CA ALA A 91 15.03 0.86 0.45
C ALA A 91 16.38 1.57 0.55
N ASN A 92 16.51 2.76 -0.05
CA ASN A 92 17.59 3.71 0.14
C ASN A 92 17.07 5.14 0.05
N GLY A 93 17.72 6.08 0.73
CA GLY A 93 17.35 7.49 0.71
C GLY A 93 15.99 7.77 1.34
N SER A 94 15.29 8.76 0.79
CA SER A 94 13.98 9.20 1.28
C SER A 94 13.12 9.76 0.15
N PHE A 95 11.81 9.74 0.37
CA PHE A 95 10.80 10.40 -0.46
C PHE A 95 9.52 10.62 0.34
N SER A 96 8.67 11.51 -0.14
CA SER A 96 7.37 11.81 0.43
C SER A 96 6.28 11.10 -0.36
N VAL A 97 5.26 10.59 0.31
CA VAL A 97 4.06 10.00 -0.29
C VAL A 97 2.84 10.76 0.20
N THR A 98 2.15 11.43 -0.71
CA THR A 98 0.88 12.09 -0.43
C THR A 98 -0.26 11.15 -0.79
N LEU A 99 -1.10 10.82 0.18
CA LEU A 99 -2.30 10.01 0.04
C LEU A 99 -3.52 10.92 0.06
N ASP A 100 -4.50 10.61 -0.80
CA ASP A 100 -5.72 11.39 -0.95
C ASP A 100 -6.90 10.42 -1.18
N ASP A 101 -7.95 10.56 -0.37
CA ASP A 101 -9.19 9.79 -0.52
C ASP A 101 -10.34 10.59 -1.13
N GLY A 102 -10.04 11.82 -1.61
CA GLY A 102 -11.01 12.75 -2.16
C GLY A 102 -11.64 13.69 -1.12
N HIS A 103 -11.47 13.42 0.16
CA HIS A 103 -11.94 14.27 1.27
C HIS A 103 -10.79 14.82 2.11
N GLU A 104 -9.80 13.98 2.41
CA GLU A 104 -8.63 14.32 3.21
C GLU A 104 -7.36 13.95 2.47
N LYS A 105 -6.28 14.71 2.75
CA LYS A 105 -4.93 14.43 2.25
C LYS A 105 -3.96 14.34 3.41
N ILE A 106 -3.07 13.36 3.36
CA ILE A 106 -1.95 13.27 4.29
C ILE A 106 -0.67 12.99 3.54
N THR A 107 0.44 13.50 4.05
CA THR A 107 1.78 13.23 3.51
C THR A 107 2.59 12.44 4.52
N CYS A 108 3.14 11.30 4.07
CA CYS A 108 4.03 10.44 4.83
C CYS A 108 5.44 10.53 4.25
N ASN A 109 6.43 10.83 5.08
CA ASN A 109 7.82 10.84 4.65
C ASN A 109 8.48 9.49 4.98
N LEU A 110 8.89 8.75 3.94
CA LEU A 110 9.58 7.47 4.06
C LEU A 110 11.09 7.72 3.95
N LYS A 111 11.84 7.33 4.99
CA LYS A 111 13.27 7.58 5.11
C LYS A 111 14.05 6.47 5.81
N ARG A 112 13.43 5.33 6.00
CA ARG A 112 14.06 4.16 6.63
C ARG A 112 13.59 2.88 5.95
N PRO A 113 14.49 1.91 5.69
CA PRO A 113 14.15 0.69 4.97
C PRO A 113 13.32 -0.30 5.79
N TYR A 114 13.13 -0.06 7.08
CA TYR A 114 12.31 -0.91 7.97
C TYR A 114 10.93 -0.31 8.26
N TYR A 115 10.50 0.72 7.52
CA TYR A 115 9.12 1.18 7.53
C TYR A 115 8.52 1.00 6.14
N GLY A 116 7.35 0.38 6.08
CA GLY A 116 6.57 0.23 4.87
C GLY A 116 5.24 0.96 4.97
N LEU A 117 4.88 1.74 3.94
CA LEU A 117 3.58 2.38 3.84
C LEU A 117 2.63 1.46 3.06
N LEU A 118 1.69 0.84 3.76
CA LEU A 118 0.60 0.08 3.15
C LEU A 118 -0.44 1.04 2.60
N ILE A 119 -0.69 0.95 1.29
CA ILE A 119 -1.73 1.70 0.58
C ILE A 119 -2.80 0.72 0.14
N VAL A 120 -4.04 0.99 0.55
CA VAL A 120 -5.21 0.20 0.17
C VAL A 120 -5.80 0.67 -1.17
N PRO A 121 -6.60 -0.16 -1.87
CA PRO A 121 -7.31 0.26 -3.08
C PRO A 121 -8.18 1.49 -2.85
N GLY A 122 -8.42 2.27 -3.91
CA GLY A 122 -9.28 3.45 -3.87
C GLY A 122 -8.61 4.71 -3.29
N ILE A 123 -7.32 4.70 -3.06
CA ILE A 123 -6.55 5.85 -2.56
C ILE A 123 -5.65 6.38 -3.68
N TRP A 124 -5.79 7.67 -3.99
CA TRP A 124 -4.87 8.37 -4.86
C TRP A 124 -3.53 8.59 -4.15
N ARG A 125 -2.43 8.46 -4.88
CA ARG A 125 -1.11 8.76 -4.33
C ARG A 125 -0.22 9.50 -5.31
N ASP A 126 0.53 10.43 -4.75
CA ASP A 126 1.66 11.09 -5.36
C ASP A 126 2.92 10.79 -4.56
N ILE A 127 4.05 10.67 -5.24
CA ILE A 127 5.35 10.40 -4.64
C ILE A 127 6.32 11.47 -5.16
N ASP A 128 6.91 12.22 -4.26
CA ASP A 128 7.79 13.35 -4.57
C ASP A 128 8.94 13.48 -3.56
N ASP A 129 9.68 14.59 -3.61
CA ASP A 129 10.80 14.88 -2.71
C ASP A 129 11.84 13.74 -2.64
N PHE A 130 12.12 13.11 -3.77
CA PHE A 130 13.11 12.05 -3.84
C PHE A 130 14.50 12.58 -3.52
N SER A 131 15.15 12.04 -2.48
CA SER A 131 16.57 12.33 -2.22
C SER A 131 17.46 11.69 -3.28
N SER A 132 18.66 12.25 -3.46
CA SER A 132 19.63 11.69 -4.41
C SER A 132 19.93 10.21 -4.10
N GLY A 133 19.87 9.35 -5.12
CA GLY A 133 20.10 7.92 -5.00
C GLY A 133 19.02 7.17 -4.22
N SER A 134 17.84 7.76 -4.02
CA SER A 134 16.74 7.07 -3.36
C SER A 134 16.20 5.94 -4.20
N VAL A 135 15.74 4.90 -3.52
CA VAL A 135 15.08 3.73 -4.12
C VAL A 135 13.75 3.49 -3.42
N CYS A 136 12.65 3.65 -4.16
CA CYS A 136 11.32 3.30 -3.71
C CYS A 136 11.00 1.86 -4.14
N LEU A 137 11.08 0.91 -3.20
CA LEU A 137 10.68 -0.47 -3.42
C LEU A 137 9.16 -0.61 -3.25
N CYS A 138 8.50 -1.24 -4.23
CA CYS A 138 7.07 -1.46 -4.25
C CYS A 138 6.74 -2.95 -4.28
N LEU A 139 5.98 -3.42 -3.31
CA LEU A 139 5.38 -4.75 -3.29
C LEU A 139 3.89 -4.62 -3.61
N ALA A 140 3.38 -5.41 -4.54
CA ALA A 140 2.02 -5.29 -5.05
C ALA A 140 1.26 -6.62 -5.00
N SER A 141 -0.02 -6.55 -4.65
CA SER A 141 -0.91 -7.71 -4.48
C SER A 141 -1.38 -8.32 -5.79
N GLU A 142 -1.22 -7.62 -6.92
CA GLU A 142 -1.70 -8.09 -8.22
C GLU A 142 -0.62 -7.91 -9.30
N HIS A 143 -0.73 -8.70 -10.37
CA HIS A 143 0.03 -8.48 -11.59
C HIS A 143 -0.33 -7.12 -12.21
N TYR A 144 0.48 -6.66 -13.14
CA TYR A 144 0.18 -5.41 -13.84
C TYR A 144 -1.10 -5.56 -14.67
N ASP A 145 -2.06 -4.68 -14.40
CA ASP A 145 -3.28 -4.52 -15.19
C ASP A 145 -3.55 -3.02 -15.36
N ALA A 146 -3.50 -2.56 -16.61
CA ALA A 146 -3.76 -1.15 -16.91
C ALA A 146 -5.20 -0.72 -16.56
N ALA A 147 -6.16 -1.64 -16.58
CA ALA A 147 -7.56 -1.37 -16.26
C ALA A 147 -7.80 -1.12 -14.76
N ASP A 148 -6.87 -1.55 -13.90
CA ASP A 148 -6.92 -1.28 -12.46
C ASP A 148 -6.53 0.18 -12.11
N TYR A 149 -5.83 0.87 -13.02
CA TYR A 149 -5.35 2.23 -12.77
C TYR A 149 -6.43 3.28 -13.07
N ILE A 150 -6.53 4.28 -12.20
CA ILE A 150 -7.22 5.55 -12.44
C ILE A 150 -6.14 6.62 -12.47
N ARG A 151 -5.90 7.23 -13.64
CA ARG A 151 -4.78 8.16 -13.90
C ARG A 151 -5.22 9.60 -14.03
N ASP A 152 -6.50 9.84 -14.10
CA ASP A 152 -7.11 11.17 -14.12
C ASP A 152 -7.77 11.44 -12.77
N TYR A 153 -7.53 12.63 -12.21
CA TYR A 153 -8.02 12.93 -10.86
C TYR A 153 -9.55 13.18 -10.85
N ASP A 154 -10.12 13.73 -11.92
CA ASP A 154 -11.57 13.90 -12.01
C ASP A 154 -12.27 12.55 -12.18
N GLU A 155 -11.66 11.61 -12.90
CA GLU A 155 -12.13 10.21 -12.95
C GLU A 155 -12.02 9.54 -11.58
N PHE A 156 -10.97 9.84 -10.81
CA PHE A 156 -10.83 9.35 -9.44
C PHE A 156 -11.96 9.86 -8.54
N LEU A 157 -12.28 11.17 -8.56
CA LEU A 157 -13.39 11.73 -7.79
C LEU A 157 -14.73 11.10 -8.18
N LYS A 158 -14.99 10.92 -9.48
CA LYS A 158 -16.19 10.20 -9.97
C LYS A 158 -16.22 8.75 -9.49
N TYR A 159 -15.09 8.06 -9.51
CA TYR A 159 -14.99 6.70 -8.99
C TYR A 159 -15.31 6.63 -7.49
N ARG A 160 -14.90 7.65 -6.73
CA ARG A 160 -15.19 7.80 -5.30
C ARG A 160 -16.63 8.27 -5.02
N GLU A 161 -17.38 8.69 -6.04
CA GLU A 161 -18.73 9.26 -5.93
C GLU A 161 -18.76 10.59 -5.15
N ILE A 162 -17.73 11.43 -5.36
CA ILE A 162 -17.53 12.75 -4.76
C ILE A 162 -17.73 13.84 -5.80
#